data_3f656e1c1362898f48f63379010468b7
#
_entry.id   3f656e1c1362898f48f63379010468b7
#
_cell.length_a   1.000
_cell.length_b   1.000
_cell.length_c   1.000
_cell.angle_alpha   90.00
_cell.angle_beta   90.00
_cell.angle_gamma   90.00
#
_symmetry.space_group_name_H-M   'P 1'
#
loop_
_entity.id
_entity.type
_entity.pdbx_description
1 polymer ?
#
loop_
_entity_poly.entity_id
_entity_poly.type
_entity_poly.pdbx_seq_one_letter_code
_entity_poly.pdbx_strand_id
1 'polypeptide(L)'
;MGAKVVLDAAVMGIFPHKDISIMKGDEVYTCKADNIIIATGASENTLAFPGWTLPGVMGAGSAQTQMNLHGVMPGKRVLMMGSGNVGLVVGLQLMQAGCELVAVVDAAPRVGGYGVHAAKLARTGVPFYLGHTILRAEGEDHVRKAVIAQVDKTWKPVPGTEKEFDVDTICVAVGLSPMYQLAMTAGCRLSDDPKKGGVHPVVNQFGETSVSGIFAAGDVTGIEEASSAMISGRIAGAAAALRAGYISQEEHDRLYTLYQSSLDQLRQGMFAGANKGNPKITATDEGIPLSASLLAKGYLEEDEISNFPGCEAGGSGFHPVVECTQNIPCNPCQDVCPKRCI
;
A
#
# COMPACT_ATOMS: atom_id res chain seq x y z
N MET A 1 -2.23 -28.10 4.61
CA MET A 1 -0.99 -27.51 5.12
C MET A 1 -0.95 -27.74 6.62
N GLY A 2 0.16 -28.23 7.17
CA GLY A 2 0.27 -28.61 8.60
C GLY A 2 0.67 -27.44 9.54
N ALA A 3 0.54 -26.19 9.10
CA ALA A 3 0.90 -25.04 9.94
C ALA A 3 -0.12 -24.80 11.05
N LYS A 4 0.35 -24.66 12.29
CA LYS A 4 -0.47 -24.26 13.43
C LYS A 4 -0.57 -22.72 13.44
N VAL A 5 -1.78 -22.19 13.37
CA VAL A 5 -2.06 -20.77 13.49
C VAL A 5 -2.48 -20.48 14.94
N VAL A 6 -1.86 -19.49 15.56
CA VAL A 6 -2.21 -19.00 16.89
C VAL A 6 -2.77 -17.57 16.72
N LEU A 7 -4.07 -17.41 16.91
CA LEU A 7 -4.76 -16.14 16.84
C LEU A 7 -4.81 -15.48 18.22
N ASP A 8 -5.09 -14.17 18.23
CA ASP A 8 -5.19 -13.33 19.44
C ASP A 8 -3.93 -13.42 20.33
N ALA A 9 -2.78 -13.52 19.67
CA ALA A 9 -1.48 -13.64 20.31
C ALA A 9 -0.50 -12.61 19.76
N ALA A 10 0.17 -11.87 20.63
CA ALA A 10 1.17 -10.89 20.28
C ALA A 10 2.57 -11.39 20.69
N VAL A 11 3.52 -11.34 19.73
CA VAL A 11 4.94 -11.55 20.06
C VAL A 11 5.48 -10.27 20.66
N MET A 12 5.85 -10.32 21.95
CA MET A 12 6.35 -9.18 22.71
C MET A 12 7.84 -8.91 22.51
N GLY A 13 8.59 -9.94 22.18
CA GLY A 13 10.03 -9.83 21.91
C GLY A 13 10.65 -11.16 21.53
N ILE A 14 11.82 -11.05 20.89
CA ILE A 14 12.71 -12.15 20.58
C ILE A 14 14.02 -11.90 21.32
N PHE A 15 14.41 -12.84 22.16
CA PHE A 15 15.54 -12.74 23.06
C PHE A 15 16.70 -13.65 22.64
N PRO A 16 17.88 -13.57 23.29
CA PRO A 16 18.99 -14.48 23.05
C PRO A 16 18.55 -15.94 23.07
N HIS A 17 19.22 -16.76 22.29
CA HIS A 17 18.91 -18.19 22.07
C HIS A 17 17.55 -18.46 21.41
N LYS A 18 16.96 -17.44 20.77
CA LYS A 18 15.66 -17.51 20.05
C LYS A 18 14.50 -17.85 21.00
N ASP A 19 14.57 -17.39 22.22
CA ASP A 19 13.44 -17.37 23.12
C ASP A 19 12.44 -16.30 22.69
N ILE A 20 11.19 -16.69 22.48
CA ILE A 20 10.13 -15.80 21.99
C ILE A 20 9.12 -15.61 23.12
N SER A 21 8.91 -14.38 23.57
CA SER A 21 7.84 -14.05 24.50
C SER A 21 6.55 -13.76 23.75
N ILE A 22 5.48 -14.42 24.13
CA ILE A 22 4.16 -14.32 23.49
C ILE A 22 3.12 -14.00 24.58
N MET A 23 2.33 -12.99 24.31
CA MET A 23 1.16 -12.64 25.13
C MET A 23 -0.11 -13.09 24.40
N LYS A 24 -0.99 -13.79 25.11
CA LYS A 24 -2.31 -14.16 24.64
C LYS A 24 -3.35 -13.97 25.74
N GLY A 25 -4.25 -13.03 25.54
CA GLY A 25 -5.12 -12.56 26.62
C GLY A 25 -4.28 -12.00 27.76
N ASP A 26 -4.51 -12.48 28.99
CA ASP A 26 -3.79 -12.08 30.20
C ASP A 26 -2.58 -12.97 30.52
N GLU A 27 -2.27 -13.93 29.66
CA GLU A 27 -1.18 -14.88 29.85
C GLU A 27 0.04 -14.52 29.00
N VAL A 28 1.23 -14.65 29.60
CA VAL A 28 2.51 -14.52 28.91
C VAL A 28 3.24 -15.86 29.01
N TYR A 29 3.68 -16.38 27.87
CA TYR A 29 4.47 -17.61 27.81
C TYR A 29 5.67 -17.45 26.91
N THR A 30 6.68 -18.27 27.10
CA THR A 30 7.89 -18.30 26.29
C THR A 30 7.90 -19.58 25.46
N CYS A 31 8.27 -19.47 24.20
CA CYS A 31 8.57 -20.61 23.36
C CYS A 31 9.96 -20.48 22.73
N LYS A 32 10.56 -21.62 22.36
CA LYS A 32 11.81 -21.68 21.60
C LYS A 32 11.54 -22.12 20.17
N ALA A 33 12.32 -21.59 19.24
CA ALA A 33 12.27 -21.99 17.84
C ALA A 33 13.68 -22.21 17.29
N ASP A 34 13.83 -23.20 16.42
CA ASP A 34 15.09 -23.42 15.69
C ASP A 34 15.35 -22.30 14.70
N ASN A 35 14.28 -21.86 14.02
CA ASN A 35 14.30 -20.72 13.11
C ASN A 35 13.09 -19.84 13.34
N ILE A 36 13.25 -18.53 13.12
CA ILE A 36 12.20 -17.52 13.24
C ILE A 36 12.12 -16.75 11.92
N ILE A 37 10.91 -16.54 11.40
CA ILE A 37 10.66 -15.66 10.28
C ILE A 37 9.84 -14.47 10.78
N ILE A 38 10.42 -13.27 10.72
CA ILE A 38 9.76 -12.03 11.07
C ILE A 38 9.03 -11.51 9.83
N ALA A 39 7.71 -11.45 9.87
CA ALA A 39 6.85 -11.01 8.78
C ALA A 39 5.80 -10.01 9.29
N THR A 40 6.25 -9.05 10.10
CA THR A 40 5.41 -8.07 10.79
C THR A 40 4.83 -6.99 9.87
N GLY A 41 5.31 -6.93 8.62
CA GLY A 41 4.83 -5.97 7.64
C GLY A 41 5.22 -4.54 7.97
N ALA A 42 4.28 -3.62 7.81
CA ALA A 42 4.50 -2.18 7.95
C ALA A 42 3.33 -1.51 8.68
N SER A 43 3.56 -0.32 9.19
CA SER A 43 2.51 0.56 9.72
C SER A 43 2.36 1.80 8.84
N GLU A 44 1.15 2.38 8.85
CA GLU A 44 0.87 3.61 8.12
C GLU A 44 1.58 4.80 8.77
N ASN A 45 2.14 5.67 7.91
CA ASN A 45 2.66 6.95 8.34
C ASN A 45 1.50 7.93 8.56
N THR A 46 1.64 8.74 9.60
CA THR A 46 0.70 9.83 9.89
C THR A 46 1.22 11.14 9.35
N LEU A 47 0.31 12.09 9.14
CA LEU A 47 0.63 13.47 8.83
C LEU A 47 0.06 14.35 9.95
N ALA A 48 0.95 15.07 10.64
CA ALA A 48 0.55 15.98 11.70
C ALA A 48 0.14 17.33 11.11
N PHE A 49 -1.09 17.76 11.38
CA PHE A 49 -1.63 19.07 11.05
C PHE A 49 -2.64 19.49 12.13
N PRO A 50 -2.95 20.77 12.32
CA PRO A 50 -3.97 21.19 13.28
C PRO A 50 -5.28 20.43 13.07
N GLY A 51 -5.79 19.80 14.13
CA GLY A 51 -7.01 18.99 14.08
C GLY A 51 -6.82 17.52 13.63
N TRP A 52 -5.60 17.02 13.41
CA TRP A 52 -5.37 15.63 12.98
C TRP A 52 -5.79 14.56 14.01
N THR A 53 -6.05 14.98 15.26
CA THR A 53 -6.54 14.09 16.34
C THR A 53 -8.07 14.09 16.44
N LEU A 54 -8.79 14.85 15.65
CA LEU A 54 -10.26 14.85 15.66
C LEU A 54 -10.78 13.48 15.21
N PRO A 55 -11.83 12.95 15.84
CA PRO A 55 -12.57 11.81 15.34
C PRO A 55 -12.99 12.06 13.86
N GLY A 56 -12.74 11.07 13.01
CA GLY A 56 -12.92 11.19 11.56
C GLY A 56 -11.60 11.38 10.79
N VAL A 57 -10.48 11.71 11.47
CA VAL A 57 -9.15 11.63 10.85
C VAL A 57 -8.57 10.25 11.11
N MET A 58 -8.20 9.52 10.04
CA MET A 58 -7.66 8.16 10.14
C MET A 58 -6.72 7.82 8.99
N GLY A 59 -5.93 6.78 9.16
CA GLY A 59 -5.16 6.18 8.06
C GLY A 59 -6.08 5.55 7.01
N ALA A 60 -5.66 5.56 5.75
CA ALA A 60 -6.43 4.92 4.68
C ALA A 60 -6.56 3.41 4.87
N GLY A 61 -5.54 2.72 5.38
CA GLY A 61 -5.60 1.31 5.73
C GLY A 61 -6.54 1.03 6.89
N SER A 62 -6.63 1.95 7.87
CA SER A 62 -7.64 1.85 8.94
C SER A 62 -9.05 1.93 8.38
N ALA A 63 -9.32 2.87 7.46
CA ALA A 63 -10.61 2.96 6.76
C ALA A 63 -10.90 1.69 5.96
N GLN A 64 -9.90 1.16 5.24
CA GLN A 64 -10.01 -0.10 4.50
C GLN A 64 -10.36 -1.28 5.42
N THR A 65 -9.72 -1.37 6.57
CA THR A 65 -9.99 -2.41 7.57
C THR A 65 -11.44 -2.33 8.08
N GLN A 66 -11.94 -1.14 8.40
CA GLN A 66 -13.33 -0.95 8.81
C GLN A 66 -14.30 -1.45 7.74
N MET A 67 -14.08 -1.09 6.48
CA MET A 67 -14.95 -1.50 5.39
C MET A 67 -14.88 -3.00 5.11
N ASN A 68 -13.66 -3.52 4.93
CA ASN A 68 -13.46 -4.86 4.37
C ASN A 68 -13.60 -5.98 5.41
N LEU A 69 -13.21 -5.73 6.67
CA LEU A 69 -13.28 -6.73 7.73
C LEU A 69 -14.51 -6.57 8.63
N HIS A 70 -14.96 -5.35 8.84
CA HIS A 70 -16.03 -5.08 9.80
C HIS A 70 -17.34 -4.63 9.15
N GLY A 71 -17.36 -4.36 7.83
CA GLY A 71 -18.55 -3.89 7.12
C GLY A 71 -19.03 -2.51 7.59
N VAL A 72 -18.11 -1.70 8.15
CA VAL A 72 -18.41 -0.37 8.67
C VAL A 72 -17.99 0.69 7.67
N MET A 73 -18.89 1.58 7.32
CA MET A 73 -18.62 2.74 6.47
C MET A 73 -17.88 3.81 7.32
N PRO A 74 -16.64 4.23 6.95
CA PRO A 74 -15.84 5.14 7.79
C PRO A 74 -16.42 6.54 7.92
N GLY A 75 -17.21 6.96 6.95
CA GLY A 75 -17.86 8.26 6.90
C GLY A 75 -18.71 8.42 5.65
N LYS A 76 -19.32 9.59 5.45
CA LYS A 76 -20.15 9.88 4.28
C LYS A 76 -19.42 10.72 3.23
N ARG A 77 -18.70 11.73 3.66
CA ARG A 77 -17.96 12.67 2.81
C ARG A 77 -16.49 12.64 3.17
N VAL A 78 -15.68 12.07 2.31
CA VAL A 78 -14.27 11.73 2.60
C VAL A 78 -13.33 12.56 1.74
N LEU A 79 -12.31 13.15 2.36
CA LEU A 79 -11.15 13.68 1.67
C LEU A 79 -10.00 12.68 1.79
N MET A 80 -9.36 12.31 0.68
CA MET A 80 -8.18 11.44 0.66
C MET A 80 -6.91 12.29 0.53
N MET A 81 -6.03 12.20 1.52
CA MET A 81 -4.68 12.79 1.48
C MET A 81 -3.66 11.71 1.08
N GLY A 82 -3.11 11.86 -0.12
CA GLY A 82 -2.17 10.94 -0.74
C GLY A 82 -2.73 10.24 -1.98
N SER A 83 -2.00 10.32 -3.08
CA SER A 83 -2.33 9.71 -4.38
C SER A 83 -1.43 8.51 -4.73
N GLY A 84 -0.79 7.90 -3.73
CA GLY A 84 -0.11 6.61 -3.85
C GLY A 84 -1.10 5.47 -4.10
N ASN A 85 -0.60 4.25 -4.33
CA ASN A 85 -1.46 3.09 -4.60
C ASN A 85 -2.52 2.90 -3.51
N VAL A 86 -2.16 3.03 -2.23
CA VAL A 86 -3.10 2.87 -1.11
C VAL A 86 -4.21 3.92 -1.20
N GLY A 87 -3.88 5.20 -1.35
CA GLY A 87 -4.88 6.27 -1.44
C GLY A 87 -5.83 6.10 -2.62
N LEU A 88 -5.31 5.70 -3.78
CA LEU A 88 -6.13 5.48 -4.99
C LEU A 88 -7.05 4.26 -4.85
N VAL A 89 -6.54 3.14 -4.33
CA VAL A 89 -7.32 1.90 -4.16
C VAL A 89 -8.37 2.07 -3.09
N VAL A 90 -7.99 2.60 -1.92
CA VAL A 90 -8.93 2.84 -0.82
C VAL A 90 -9.95 3.91 -1.19
N GLY A 91 -9.54 4.96 -1.91
CA GLY A 91 -10.48 5.98 -2.42
C GLY A 91 -11.60 5.36 -3.28
N LEU A 92 -11.25 4.44 -4.17
CA LEU A 92 -12.25 3.70 -4.96
C LEU A 92 -13.13 2.80 -4.08
N GLN A 93 -12.55 2.09 -3.13
CA GLN A 93 -13.29 1.23 -2.20
C GLN A 93 -14.27 2.02 -1.32
N LEU A 94 -13.89 3.21 -0.85
CA LEU A 94 -14.78 4.13 -0.14
C LEU A 94 -16.02 4.47 -0.96
N MET A 95 -15.83 4.79 -2.25
CA MET A 95 -16.95 5.06 -3.15
C MET A 95 -17.83 3.82 -3.36
N GLN A 96 -17.24 2.64 -3.48
CA GLN A 96 -17.97 1.37 -3.57
C GLN A 96 -18.76 1.06 -2.30
N ALA A 97 -18.26 1.46 -1.13
CA ALA A 97 -18.95 1.36 0.14
C ALA A 97 -20.07 2.41 0.32
N GLY A 98 -20.23 3.34 -0.62
CA GLY A 98 -21.26 4.37 -0.59
C GLY A 98 -20.81 5.73 -0.04
N CYS A 99 -19.52 5.92 0.23
CA CYS A 99 -18.99 7.22 0.61
C CYS A 99 -18.87 8.14 -0.63
N GLU A 100 -19.06 9.43 -0.44
CA GLU A 100 -18.68 10.46 -1.41
C GLU A 100 -17.20 10.79 -1.20
N LEU A 101 -16.35 10.49 -2.18
CA LEU A 101 -14.96 10.95 -2.19
C LEU A 101 -14.92 12.35 -2.80
N VAL A 102 -14.78 13.39 -1.95
CA VAL A 102 -14.87 14.79 -2.38
C VAL A 102 -13.62 15.26 -3.10
N ALA A 103 -12.46 14.74 -2.74
CA ALA A 103 -11.19 15.03 -3.39
C ALA A 103 -10.10 14.02 -3.06
N VAL A 104 -9.12 13.90 -3.96
CA VAL A 104 -7.80 13.32 -3.69
C VAL A 104 -6.79 14.46 -3.69
N VAL A 105 -6.02 14.59 -2.62
CA VAL A 105 -5.03 15.65 -2.42
C VAL A 105 -3.64 15.05 -2.32
N ASP A 106 -2.68 15.63 -3.00
CA ASP A 106 -1.28 15.18 -2.90
C ASP A 106 -0.32 16.35 -3.03
N ALA A 107 0.67 16.40 -2.17
CA ALA A 107 1.69 17.44 -2.20
C ALA A 107 2.63 17.31 -3.42
N ALA A 108 2.78 16.11 -3.97
CA ALA A 108 3.52 15.90 -5.20
C ALA A 108 2.81 16.53 -6.41
N PRO A 109 3.58 17.02 -7.41
CA PRO A 109 2.99 17.61 -8.63
C PRO A 109 2.43 16.55 -9.60
N ARG A 110 2.52 15.28 -9.24
CA ARG A 110 2.05 14.12 -10.02
C ARG A 110 1.47 13.06 -9.11
N VAL A 111 0.54 12.26 -9.64
CA VAL A 111 0.01 11.08 -8.94
C VAL A 111 1.15 10.11 -8.63
N GLY A 112 1.21 9.65 -7.39
CA GLY A 112 2.27 8.76 -6.91
C GLY A 112 2.03 7.28 -7.16
N GLY A 113 0.77 6.87 -7.39
CA GLY A 113 0.40 5.48 -7.62
C GLY A 113 0.44 5.07 -9.08
N TYR A 114 0.07 3.82 -9.36
CA TYR A 114 0.02 3.30 -10.74
C TYR A 114 -1.12 3.93 -11.55
N GLY A 115 -0.86 4.16 -12.83
CA GLY A 115 -1.81 4.76 -13.76
C GLY A 115 -3.15 4.01 -13.83
N VAL A 116 -3.14 2.69 -13.71
CA VAL A 116 -4.37 1.87 -13.70
C VAL A 116 -5.30 2.22 -12.53
N HIS A 117 -4.76 2.46 -11.34
CA HIS A 117 -5.56 2.86 -10.17
C HIS A 117 -6.03 4.32 -10.30
N ALA A 118 -5.13 5.21 -10.75
CA ALA A 118 -5.47 6.59 -11.02
C ALA A 118 -6.60 6.70 -12.07
N ALA A 119 -6.52 5.96 -13.17
CA ALA A 119 -7.52 5.93 -14.22
C ALA A 119 -8.88 5.43 -13.73
N LYS A 120 -8.92 4.39 -12.88
CA LYS A 120 -10.17 3.90 -12.30
C LYS A 120 -10.87 4.99 -11.49
N LEU A 121 -10.12 5.64 -10.61
CA LEU A 121 -10.67 6.70 -9.74
C LEU A 121 -11.04 7.96 -10.55
N ALA A 122 -10.23 8.31 -11.54
CA ALA A 122 -10.48 9.41 -12.45
C ALA A 122 -11.83 9.30 -13.20
N ARG A 123 -12.18 8.10 -13.65
CA ARG A 123 -13.46 7.85 -14.37
C ARG A 123 -14.69 8.14 -13.53
N THR A 124 -14.56 8.20 -12.20
CA THR A 124 -15.65 8.56 -11.29
C THR A 124 -15.92 10.06 -11.23
N GLY A 125 -15.03 10.89 -11.78
CA GLY A 125 -15.14 12.35 -11.76
C GLY A 125 -14.59 13.01 -10.50
N VAL A 126 -13.97 12.25 -9.58
CA VAL A 126 -13.36 12.81 -8.36
C VAL A 126 -12.22 13.75 -8.72
N PRO A 127 -12.20 14.99 -8.19
CA PRO A 127 -11.14 15.95 -8.45
C PRO A 127 -9.84 15.58 -7.73
N PHE A 128 -8.70 15.81 -8.41
CA PHE A 128 -7.37 15.65 -7.86
C PHE A 128 -6.71 17.01 -7.67
N TYR A 129 -6.31 17.33 -6.44
CA TYR A 129 -5.55 18.52 -6.08
C TYR A 129 -4.08 18.12 -5.87
N LEU A 130 -3.30 18.15 -6.96
CA LEU A 130 -1.88 17.89 -6.94
C LEU A 130 -1.10 19.18 -6.61
N GLY A 131 0.07 19.04 -5.98
CA GLY A 131 0.79 20.19 -5.46
C GLY A 131 0.07 20.87 -4.29
N HIS A 132 -0.79 20.13 -3.57
CA HIS A 132 -1.54 20.63 -2.40
C HIS A 132 -1.31 19.75 -1.19
N THR A 133 -1.42 20.33 -0.01
CA THR A 133 -1.40 19.61 1.26
C THR A 133 -2.55 20.03 2.14
N ILE A 134 -2.84 19.20 3.14
CA ILE A 134 -3.82 19.58 4.17
C ILE A 134 -3.17 20.56 5.15
N LEU A 135 -3.85 21.66 5.40
CA LEU A 135 -3.43 22.67 6.39
C LEU A 135 -3.99 22.38 7.77
N ARG A 136 -5.27 22.01 7.84
CA ARG A 136 -5.96 21.74 9.08
C ARG A 136 -7.27 21.01 8.83
N ALA A 137 -7.73 20.32 9.86
CA ALA A 137 -9.11 19.87 10.00
C ALA A 137 -9.81 20.74 11.04
N GLU A 138 -11.08 21.05 10.81
CA GLU A 138 -11.91 21.84 11.70
C GLU A 138 -13.12 21.02 12.15
N GLY A 139 -13.52 21.23 13.41
CA GLY A 139 -14.65 20.59 14.07
C GLY A 139 -14.54 20.73 15.57
N GLU A 140 -15.61 20.48 16.30
CA GLU A 140 -15.62 20.50 17.78
C GLU A 140 -15.39 19.09 18.35
N ASP A 141 -16.27 18.16 18.03
CA ASP A 141 -16.30 16.77 18.49
C ASP A 141 -15.83 15.76 17.44
N HIS A 142 -15.88 16.13 16.17
CA HIS A 142 -15.42 15.35 15.00
C HIS A 142 -15.14 16.29 13.84
N VAL A 143 -14.51 15.75 12.78
CA VAL A 143 -14.22 16.50 11.56
C VAL A 143 -15.51 16.97 10.91
N ARG A 144 -15.56 18.26 10.54
CA ARG A 144 -16.64 18.89 9.76
C ARG A 144 -16.10 19.56 8.51
N LYS A 145 -14.83 19.91 8.51
CA LYS A 145 -14.18 20.61 7.38
C LYS A 145 -12.71 20.20 7.29
N ALA A 146 -12.23 20.09 6.06
CA ALA A 146 -10.82 20.03 5.72
C ALA A 146 -10.41 21.27 4.95
N VAL A 147 -9.26 21.85 5.29
CA VAL A 147 -8.68 22.99 4.55
C VAL A 147 -7.37 22.52 3.94
N ILE A 148 -7.23 22.69 2.63
CA ILE A 148 -5.99 22.39 1.88
C ILE A 148 -5.41 23.69 1.33
N ALA A 149 -4.12 23.67 0.97
CA ALA A 149 -3.49 24.75 0.21
C ALA A 149 -2.43 24.20 -0.74
N GLN A 150 -2.07 25.00 -1.74
CA GLN A 150 -0.92 24.71 -2.59
C GLN A 150 0.37 24.66 -1.77
N VAL A 151 1.34 23.87 -2.23
CA VAL A 151 2.69 23.84 -1.69
C VAL A 151 3.68 24.42 -2.71
N ASP A 152 4.67 25.13 -2.21
CA ASP A 152 5.78 25.61 -3.00
C ASP A 152 6.82 24.49 -3.27
N LYS A 153 7.92 24.81 -3.96
CA LYS A 153 9.02 23.90 -4.25
C LYS A 153 9.75 23.39 -3.00
N THR A 154 9.53 24.02 -1.84
CA THR A 154 10.07 23.63 -0.53
C THR A 154 9.06 22.89 0.33
N TRP A 155 7.94 22.48 -0.25
CA TRP A 155 6.82 21.81 0.41
C TRP A 155 6.11 22.62 1.49
N LYS A 156 6.26 23.96 1.43
CA LYS A 156 5.58 24.88 2.35
C LYS A 156 4.27 25.34 1.75
N PRO A 157 3.20 25.42 2.56
CA PRO A 157 1.92 25.97 2.12
C PRO A 157 2.06 27.42 1.62
N VAL A 158 1.41 27.71 0.50
CA VAL A 158 1.36 29.05 -0.11
C VAL A 158 0.13 29.78 0.43
N PRO A 159 0.29 30.90 1.18
CA PRO A 159 -0.83 31.67 1.70
C PRO A 159 -1.72 32.23 0.58
N GLY A 160 -3.05 32.25 0.81
CA GLY A 160 -4.03 32.76 -0.16
C GLY A 160 -4.46 31.74 -1.20
N THR A 161 -4.01 30.47 -1.09
CA THR A 161 -4.41 29.37 -1.97
C THR A 161 -5.31 28.34 -1.27
N GLU A 162 -5.82 28.71 -0.11
CA GLU A 162 -6.64 27.85 0.72
C GLU A 162 -7.95 27.47 0.03
N LYS A 163 -8.32 26.18 0.14
CA LYS A 163 -9.59 25.64 -0.31
C LYS A 163 -10.22 24.84 0.82
N GLU A 164 -11.51 25.01 1.01
CA GLU A 164 -12.28 24.37 2.07
C GLU A 164 -13.20 23.29 1.50
N PHE A 165 -13.32 22.19 2.24
CA PHE A 165 -14.20 21.06 1.91
C PHE A 165 -15.00 20.67 3.14
N ASP A 166 -16.33 20.63 2.99
CA ASP A 166 -17.18 20.04 4.03
C ASP A 166 -17.06 18.53 3.95
N VAL A 167 -16.48 17.94 5.01
CA VAL A 167 -16.20 16.50 5.13
C VAL A 167 -16.42 16.05 6.56
N ASP A 168 -16.77 14.79 6.74
CA ASP A 168 -16.84 14.14 8.05
C ASP A 168 -15.66 13.18 8.26
N THR A 169 -14.86 12.92 7.22
CA THR A 169 -13.73 12.00 7.28
C THR A 169 -12.57 12.50 6.44
N ILE A 170 -11.36 12.33 6.98
CA ILE A 170 -10.09 12.55 6.28
C ILE A 170 -9.29 11.26 6.36
N CYS A 171 -9.02 10.64 5.21
CA CYS A 171 -8.15 9.47 5.11
C CYS A 171 -6.74 9.90 4.72
N VAL A 172 -5.74 9.44 5.46
CA VAL A 172 -4.33 9.77 5.23
C VAL A 172 -3.60 8.57 4.66
N ALA A 173 -2.96 8.73 3.49
CA ALA A 173 -2.21 7.70 2.76
C ALA A 173 -0.83 8.25 2.33
N VAL A 174 0.00 8.65 3.30
CA VAL A 174 1.28 9.34 3.07
C VAL A 174 2.50 8.42 3.21
N GLY A 175 2.30 7.14 3.00
CA GLY A 175 3.35 6.13 3.02
C GLY A 175 3.24 5.15 4.17
N LEU A 176 4.20 4.24 4.20
CA LEU A 176 4.30 3.15 5.16
C LEU A 176 5.74 3.10 5.69
N SER A 177 5.92 2.60 6.91
CA SER A 177 7.23 2.32 7.51
C SER A 177 7.31 0.88 7.99
N PRO A 178 8.44 0.18 7.77
CA PRO A 178 8.62 -1.20 8.21
C PRO A 178 8.44 -1.36 9.73
N MET A 179 7.75 -2.42 10.16
CA MET A 179 7.60 -2.76 11.57
C MET A 179 8.80 -3.59 12.05
N TYR A 180 9.94 -2.95 12.23
CA TYR A 180 11.24 -3.55 12.52
C TYR A 180 11.50 -3.87 14.00
N GLN A 181 10.62 -3.51 14.92
CA GLN A 181 10.85 -3.54 16.37
C GLN A 181 11.22 -4.94 16.88
N LEU A 182 10.58 -6.00 16.37
CA LEU A 182 10.94 -7.38 16.73
C LEU A 182 12.34 -7.77 16.25
N ALA A 183 12.74 -7.33 15.06
CA ALA A 183 14.09 -7.53 14.58
C ALA A 183 15.12 -6.79 15.44
N MET A 184 14.78 -5.61 15.92
CA MET A 184 15.60 -4.83 16.86
C MET A 184 15.76 -5.56 18.19
N THR A 185 14.67 -6.04 18.81
CA THR A 185 14.76 -6.80 20.08
C THR A 185 15.53 -8.10 19.92
N ALA A 186 15.50 -8.70 18.73
CA ALA A 186 16.29 -9.89 18.39
C ALA A 186 17.78 -9.60 18.18
N GLY A 187 18.23 -8.33 18.25
CA GLY A 187 19.60 -7.94 18.02
C GLY A 187 20.04 -7.92 16.55
N CYS A 188 19.08 -7.89 15.61
CA CYS A 188 19.39 -7.82 14.19
C CYS A 188 19.97 -6.46 13.82
N ARG A 189 20.94 -6.44 12.89
CA ARG A 189 21.46 -5.20 12.33
C ARG A 189 20.36 -4.51 11.51
N LEU A 190 20.18 -3.23 11.75
CA LEU A 190 19.24 -2.37 11.05
C LEU A 190 19.96 -1.43 10.08
N SER A 191 19.25 -0.96 9.08
CA SER A 191 19.67 0.08 8.14
C SER A 191 18.52 1.07 7.97
N ASP A 192 18.84 2.33 7.72
CA ASP A 192 17.86 3.36 7.37
C ASP A 192 17.98 3.68 5.88
N ASP A 193 16.93 3.41 5.13
CA ASP A 193 16.84 3.72 3.70
C ASP A 193 15.46 4.30 3.38
N PRO A 194 15.37 5.62 3.09
CA PRO A 194 14.10 6.26 2.74
C PRO A 194 13.37 5.61 1.54
N LYS A 195 14.10 4.98 0.61
CA LYS A 195 13.49 4.28 -0.54
C LYS A 195 12.76 3.01 -0.13
N LYS A 196 13.12 2.45 1.02
CA LYS A 196 12.50 1.27 1.61
C LYS A 196 11.46 1.61 2.70
N GLY A 197 11.16 2.87 2.89
CA GLY A 197 10.23 3.34 3.91
C GLY A 197 10.88 3.63 5.27
N GLY A 198 12.23 3.70 5.34
CA GLY A 198 12.98 4.04 6.55
C GLY A 198 13.72 2.85 7.15
N VAL A 199 13.72 2.76 8.48
CA VAL A 199 14.47 1.74 9.22
C VAL A 199 13.91 0.34 8.98
N HIS A 200 14.80 -0.60 8.63
CA HIS A 200 14.45 -2.00 8.34
C HIS A 200 15.62 -2.94 8.70
N PRO A 201 15.38 -4.24 8.97
CA PRO A 201 16.46 -5.21 9.19
C PRO A 201 17.24 -5.47 7.90
N VAL A 202 18.57 -5.54 8.03
CA VAL A 202 19.44 -5.97 6.94
C VAL A 202 19.35 -7.48 6.78
N VAL A 203 19.02 -7.93 5.58
CA VAL A 203 18.93 -9.35 5.22
C VAL A 203 19.83 -9.69 4.05
N ASN A 204 20.26 -10.95 3.98
CA ASN A 204 20.92 -11.50 2.81
C ASN A 204 19.91 -11.88 1.71
N GLN A 205 20.40 -12.43 0.61
CA GLN A 205 19.57 -12.85 -0.53
C GLN A 205 18.52 -13.92 -0.19
N PHE A 206 18.66 -14.63 0.91
CA PHE A 206 17.75 -15.65 1.39
C PHE A 206 16.80 -15.15 2.48
N GLY A 207 16.82 -13.86 2.79
CA GLY A 207 16.02 -13.25 3.85
C GLY A 207 16.59 -13.46 5.26
N GLU A 208 17.77 -14.08 5.43
CA GLU A 208 18.38 -14.24 6.76
C GLU A 208 18.98 -12.92 7.23
N THR A 209 18.73 -12.59 8.48
CA THR A 209 19.23 -11.37 9.13
C THR A 209 20.69 -11.53 9.57
N SER A 210 21.24 -10.53 10.26
CA SER A 210 22.58 -10.64 10.88
C SER A 210 22.64 -11.63 12.04
N VAL A 211 21.49 -12.11 12.53
CA VAL A 211 21.36 -13.11 13.59
C VAL A 211 20.99 -14.46 12.97
N SER A 212 21.89 -15.42 13.11
CA SER A 212 21.75 -16.74 12.49
C SER A 212 20.46 -17.47 12.89
N GLY A 213 19.68 -17.92 11.89
CA GLY A 213 18.39 -18.58 12.06
C GLY A 213 17.24 -17.64 12.34
N ILE A 214 17.45 -16.32 12.23
CA ILE A 214 16.39 -15.33 12.20
C ILE A 214 16.31 -14.74 10.80
N PHE A 215 15.16 -14.88 10.17
CA PHE A 215 14.84 -14.41 8.85
C PHE A 215 13.84 -13.24 8.93
N ALA A 216 13.80 -12.40 7.90
CA ALA A 216 12.74 -11.40 7.74
C ALA A 216 12.29 -11.36 6.29
N ALA A 217 10.99 -11.15 6.06
CA ALA A 217 10.39 -11.16 4.73
C ALA A 217 9.19 -10.22 4.63
N GLY A 218 8.93 -9.73 3.44
CA GLY A 218 7.87 -8.77 3.16
C GLY A 218 8.24 -7.35 3.55
N ASP A 219 7.23 -6.51 3.78
CA ASP A 219 7.40 -5.07 3.98
C ASP A 219 8.26 -4.69 5.20
N VAL A 220 8.45 -5.60 6.14
CA VAL A 220 9.41 -5.39 7.24
C VAL A 220 10.85 -5.20 6.74
N THR A 221 11.19 -5.73 5.55
CA THR A 221 12.52 -5.58 4.92
C THR A 221 12.62 -4.43 3.94
N GLY A 222 11.53 -3.71 3.75
CA GLY A 222 11.35 -2.58 2.84
C GLY A 222 10.00 -2.64 2.14
N ILE A 223 9.37 -1.48 1.99
CA ILE A 223 8.02 -1.37 1.44
C ILE A 223 8.02 -1.65 -0.06
N GLU A 224 7.35 -2.72 -0.44
CA GLU A 224 7.10 -3.10 -1.83
C GLU A 224 5.62 -3.43 -2.04
N GLU A 225 5.32 -4.26 -3.05
CA GLU A 225 3.97 -4.74 -3.34
C GLU A 225 3.69 -6.09 -2.65
N ALA A 226 2.42 -6.42 -2.46
CA ALA A 226 2.01 -7.68 -1.82
C ALA A 226 2.59 -8.93 -2.52
N SER A 227 2.71 -8.89 -3.85
CA SER A 227 3.32 -9.99 -4.63
C SER A 227 4.79 -10.19 -4.29
N SER A 228 5.55 -9.11 -4.14
CA SER A 228 6.96 -9.16 -3.71
C SER A 228 7.08 -9.69 -2.28
N ALA A 229 6.21 -9.25 -1.38
CA ALA A 229 6.16 -9.74 -0.01
C ALA A 229 5.89 -11.25 0.07
N MET A 230 4.94 -11.76 -0.73
CA MET A 230 4.63 -13.18 -0.82
C MET A 230 5.83 -13.99 -1.32
N ILE A 231 6.54 -13.51 -2.33
CA ILE A 231 7.68 -14.23 -2.91
C ILE A 231 8.88 -14.19 -1.94
N SER A 232 9.15 -13.05 -1.32
CA SER A 232 10.21 -12.95 -0.30
C SER A 232 9.95 -13.90 0.88
N GLY A 233 8.68 -14.05 1.29
CA GLY A 233 8.27 -15.03 2.30
C GLY A 233 8.54 -16.48 1.88
N ARG A 234 8.35 -16.83 0.60
CA ARG A 234 8.69 -18.15 0.06
C ARG A 234 10.20 -18.40 0.05
N ILE A 235 11.00 -17.41 -0.29
CA ILE A 235 12.47 -17.48 -0.25
C ILE A 235 12.94 -17.73 1.19
N ALA A 236 12.49 -16.90 2.13
CA ALA A 236 12.85 -17.05 3.54
C ALA A 236 12.38 -18.40 4.12
N GLY A 237 11.19 -18.86 3.73
CA GLY A 237 10.65 -20.16 4.13
C GLY A 237 11.49 -21.33 3.62
N ALA A 238 11.92 -21.30 2.36
CA ALA A 238 12.82 -22.33 1.80
C ALA A 238 14.18 -22.34 2.51
N ALA A 239 14.76 -21.19 2.77
CA ALA A 239 16.03 -21.09 3.50
C ALA A 239 15.92 -21.59 4.95
N ALA A 240 14.85 -21.25 5.65
CA ALA A 240 14.58 -21.76 6.99
C ALA A 240 14.36 -23.29 6.99
N ALA A 241 13.67 -23.84 5.99
CA ALA A 241 13.45 -25.27 5.83
C ALA A 241 14.76 -26.05 5.53
N LEU A 242 15.64 -25.49 4.70
CA LEU A 242 16.98 -26.06 4.47
C LEU A 242 17.77 -26.09 5.78
N ARG A 243 17.80 -24.99 6.50
CA ARG A 243 18.51 -24.87 7.78
C ARG A 243 17.98 -25.86 8.83
N ALA A 244 16.71 -26.15 8.82
CA ALA A 244 16.06 -27.12 9.71
C ALA A 244 16.21 -28.59 9.22
N GLY A 245 16.81 -28.79 8.06
CA GLY A 245 16.99 -30.13 7.50
C GLY A 245 15.75 -30.76 6.88
N TYR A 246 14.72 -29.97 6.58
CA TYR A 246 13.47 -30.45 5.96
C TYR A 246 13.55 -30.58 4.45
N ILE A 247 14.46 -29.89 3.79
CA ILE A 247 14.71 -29.99 2.35
C ILE A 247 16.21 -30.15 2.09
N SER A 248 16.57 -30.73 0.93
CA SER A 248 17.96 -30.81 0.48
C SER A 248 18.46 -29.48 -0.06
N GLN A 249 19.79 -29.33 -0.17
CA GLN A 249 20.41 -28.17 -0.84
C GLN A 249 19.93 -28.04 -2.29
N GLU A 250 19.83 -29.14 -3.03
CA GLU A 250 19.36 -29.15 -4.41
C GLU A 250 17.94 -28.61 -4.54
N GLU A 251 17.03 -29.04 -3.65
CA GLU A 251 15.64 -28.54 -3.63
C GLU A 251 15.58 -27.06 -3.24
N HIS A 252 16.38 -26.63 -2.27
CA HIS A 252 16.50 -25.21 -1.92
C HIS A 252 16.94 -24.37 -3.12
N ASP A 253 17.98 -24.77 -3.83
CA ASP A 253 18.55 -24.02 -4.96
C ASP A 253 17.55 -23.94 -6.12
N ARG A 254 16.81 -25.02 -6.36
CA ARG A 254 15.70 -25.06 -7.32
C ARG A 254 14.60 -24.06 -6.95
N LEU A 255 14.15 -24.08 -5.70
CA LEU A 255 13.10 -23.17 -5.20
C LEU A 255 13.56 -21.70 -5.22
N TYR A 256 14.80 -21.45 -4.78
CA TYR A 256 15.37 -20.11 -4.79
C TYR A 256 15.44 -19.55 -6.21
N THR A 257 15.95 -20.31 -7.17
CA THR A 257 16.02 -19.88 -8.58
C THR A 257 14.64 -19.53 -9.13
N LEU A 258 13.63 -20.36 -8.85
CA LEU A 258 12.26 -20.14 -9.28
C LEU A 258 11.68 -18.84 -8.68
N TYR A 259 11.83 -18.66 -7.37
CA TYR A 259 11.26 -17.52 -6.68
C TYR A 259 12.03 -16.23 -6.98
N GLN A 260 13.35 -16.29 -7.05
CA GLN A 260 14.17 -15.14 -7.40
C GLN A 260 13.86 -14.63 -8.81
N SER A 261 13.73 -15.53 -9.79
CA SER A 261 13.32 -15.18 -11.14
C SER A 261 11.96 -14.45 -11.17
N SER A 262 10.99 -14.94 -10.39
CA SER A 262 9.68 -14.30 -10.27
C SER A 262 9.77 -12.90 -9.62
N LEU A 263 10.61 -12.76 -8.60
CA LEU A 263 10.84 -11.47 -7.94
C LEU A 263 11.50 -10.45 -8.87
N ASP A 264 12.49 -10.90 -9.64
CA ASP A 264 13.19 -10.06 -10.63
C ASP A 264 12.23 -9.59 -11.74
N GLN A 265 11.34 -10.45 -12.20
CA GLN A 265 10.30 -10.07 -13.18
C GLN A 265 9.36 -8.99 -12.61
N LEU A 266 8.91 -9.13 -11.36
CA LEU A 266 8.09 -8.11 -10.70
C LEU A 266 8.83 -6.77 -10.57
N ARG A 267 10.12 -6.80 -10.25
CA ARG A 267 10.93 -5.59 -10.06
C ARG A 267 11.37 -4.91 -11.35
N GLN A 268 11.33 -5.62 -12.49
CA GLN A 268 11.69 -5.10 -13.81
C GLN A 268 10.47 -4.83 -14.70
N GLY A 269 9.29 -5.34 -14.33
CA GLY A 269 8.08 -5.23 -15.13
C GLY A 269 7.42 -3.86 -15.08
N MET A 270 6.25 -3.78 -15.71
CA MET A 270 5.41 -2.58 -15.79
C MET A 270 5.07 -1.99 -14.42
N PHE A 271 4.92 -2.85 -13.41
CA PHE A 271 4.62 -2.47 -12.02
C PHE A 271 5.86 -2.28 -11.15
N ALA A 272 7.05 -2.24 -11.74
CA ALA A 272 8.28 -1.94 -11.01
C ALA A 272 8.18 -0.58 -10.30
N GLY A 273 8.82 -0.46 -9.14
CA GLY A 273 8.82 0.77 -8.36
C GLY A 273 9.31 2.00 -9.13
N ALA A 274 10.20 1.80 -10.13
CA ALA A 274 10.66 2.86 -11.02
C ALA A 274 9.55 3.46 -11.91
N ASN A 275 8.46 2.73 -12.14
CA ASN A 275 7.32 3.17 -12.94
C ASN A 275 6.21 3.82 -12.09
N LYS A 276 6.34 3.83 -10.75
CA LYS A 276 5.45 4.59 -9.89
C LYS A 276 5.55 6.08 -10.19
N GLY A 277 4.41 6.78 -10.21
CA GLY A 277 4.37 8.21 -10.49
C GLY A 277 4.55 8.60 -11.96
N ASN A 278 4.41 7.64 -12.89
CA ASN A 278 4.52 7.87 -14.33
C ASN A 278 3.22 8.27 -15.06
N PRO A 279 2.09 8.52 -14.43
CA PRO A 279 0.98 9.18 -15.08
C PRO A 279 1.33 10.66 -15.31
N LYS A 280 1.16 11.12 -16.55
CA LYS A 280 1.37 12.52 -16.98
C LYS A 280 0.26 13.48 -16.46
N ILE A 281 -0.30 13.22 -15.29
CA ILE A 281 -1.29 14.09 -14.66
C ILE A 281 -0.54 15.20 -13.96
N THR A 282 -0.62 16.40 -14.49
CA THR A 282 0.01 17.59 -13.92
C THR A 282 -0.97 18.35 -13.03
N ALA A 283 -0.46 18.98 -11.98
CA ALA A 283 -1.21 19.85 -11.11
C ALA A 283 -1.87 21.00 -11.89
N THR A 284 -3.12 21.33 -11.56
CA THR A 284 -3.78 22.55 -11.98
C THR A 284 -4.44 23.22 -10.79
N ASP A 285 -4.60 24.54 -10.88
CA ASP A 285 -5.12 25.35 -9.76
C ASP A 285 -6.59 25.06 -9.40
N GLU A 286 -7.32 24.34 -10.23
CA GLU A 286 -8.77 24.16 -10.10
C GLU A 286 -9.24 22.74 -9.72
N GLY A 287 -8.35 21.79 -9.47
CA GLY A 287 -8.76 20.40 -9.27
C GLY A 287 -9.49 19.86 -10.51
N ILE A 288 -8.81 19.13 -11.36
CA ILE A 288 -9.43 18.63 -12.59
C ILE A 288 -10.29 17.42 -12.26
N PRO A 289 -11.56 17.39 -12.70
CA PRO A 289 -12.24 16.11 -12.86
C PRO A 289 -11.47 15.33 -13.92
N LEU A 290 -10.71 14.33 -13.47
CA LEU A 290 -9.77 13.57 -14.31
C LEU A 290 -10.44 12.86 -15.48
N SER A 291 -11.76 12.59 -15.42
CA SER A 291 -12.53 12.02 -16.52
C SER A 291 -12.41 12.80 -17.83
N ALA A 292 -12.43 14.14 -17.75
CA ALA A 292 -12.30 15.00 -18.94
C ALA A 292 -10.86 15.10 -19.44
N SER A 293 -9.87 15.02 -18.53
CA SER A 293 -8.46 15.23 -18.85
C SER A 293 -7.78 13.95 -19.36
N LEU A 294 -8.20 12.77 -18.92
CA LEU A 294 -7.69 11.50 -19.41
C LEU A 294 -8.19 11.20 -20.82
N LEU A 295 -9.44 11.56 -21.12
CA LEU A 295 -10.04 11.39 -22.44
C LEU A 295 -9.56 12.47 -23.44
N ALA A 296 -9.30 13.71 -22.97
CA ALA A 296 -8.92 14.84 -23.82
C ALA A 296 -7.41 14.93 -24.14
N LYS A 297 -6.54 14.26 -23.38
CA LYS A 297 -5.08 14.37 -23.51
C LYS A 297 -4.36 13.05 -23.79
N GLY A 298 -5.06 12.02 -24.32
CA GLY A 298 -4.41 10.78 -24.74
C GLY A 298 -3.60 10.16 -23.59
N TYR A 299 -4.22 9.94 -22.46
CA TYR A 299 -3.57 9.23 -21.34
C TYR A 299 -3.30 7.77 -21.67
N LEU A 300 -4.07 7.32 -22.66
CA LEU A 300 -3.83 6.11 -23.43
C LEU A 300 -3.98 6.57 -24.89
N GLU A 301 -2.91 6.85 -25.57
CA GLU A 301 -2.95 6.88 -27.02
C GLU A 301 -3.48 5.51 -27.48
N GLU A 302 -4.29 5.47 -28.53
CA GLU A 302 -4.89 4.21 -29.01
C GLU A 302 -3.82 3.13 -29.21
N ASP A 303 -2.60 3.52 -29.50
CA ASP A 303 -1.42 2.66 -29.70
C ASP A 303 -0.88 2.06 -28.39
N GLU A 304 -1.02 2.72 -27.25
CA GLU A 304 -0.60 2.18 -25.94
C GLU A 304 -1.62 1.17 -25.41
N ILE A 305 -2.90 1.32 -25.74
CA ILE A 305 -3.95 0.37 -25.37
C ILE A 305 -3.84 -0.93 -26.18
N SER A 306 -3.50 -0.82 -27.45
CA SER A 306 -3.35 -1.97 -28.36
C SER A 306 -2.15 -2.86 -28.03
N ASN A 307 -1.17 -2.33 -27.28
CA ASN A 307 0.03 -3.06 -26.86
C ASN A 307 -0.08 -3.72 -25.48
N PHE A 308 -1.23 -3.61 -24.78
CA PHE A 308 -1.46 -4.39 -23.56
C PHE A 308 -1.76 -5.85 -23.92
N PRO A 309 -0.99 -6.84 -23.38
CA PRO A 309 -1.33 -8.25 -23.55
C PRO A 309 -2.74 -8.49 -22.99
N GLY A 310 -3.65 -8.94 -23.83
CA GLY A 310 -5.06 -9.17 -23.46
C GLY A 310 -6.06 -8.18 -24.02
N CYS A 311 -5.65 -7.18 -24.80
CA CYS A 311 -6.56 -6.34 -25.57
C CYS A 311 -6.76 -6.97 -26.96
N GLU A 312 -7.89 -7.65 -27.18
CA GLU A 312 -8.30 -8.03 -28.53
C GLU A 312 -9.08 -6.87 -29.17
N ALA A 313 -8.55 -6.33 -30.27
CA ALA A 313 -9.26 -5.38 -31.12
C ALA A 313 -10.34 -6.14 -31.91
N GLY A 314 -11.50 -6.30 -31.32
CA GLY A 314 -12.62 -7.03 -31.92
C GLY A 314 -13.93 -6.26 -31.79
N GLY A 315 -14.28 -5.46 -32.79
CA GLY A 315 -15.65 -4.97 -33.05
C GLY A 315 -16.16 -3.92 -32.06
N SER A 316 -16.34 -2.71 -32.50
CA SER A 316 -17.16 -1.57 -31.99
C SER A 316 -17.21 -1.31 -30.47
N GLY A 317 -16.17 -1.60 -29.72
CA GLY A 317 -16.05 -1.28 -28.29
C GLY A 317 -14.79 -1.88 -27.70
N PHE A 318 -13.86 -1.05 -27.27
CA PHE A 318 -12.70 -1.43 -26.50
C PHE A 318 -13.15 -2.10 -25.19
N HIS A 319 -12.78 -3.35 -25.01
CA HIS A 319 -12.92 -4.07 -23.75
C HIS A 319 -11.51 -4.38 -23.22
N PRO A 320 -10.94 -3.58 -22.28
CA PRO A 320 -9.69 -3.97 -21.67
C PRO A 320 -9.95 -5.24 -20.83
N VAL A 321 -9.36 -6.36 -21.25
CA VAL A 321 -9.25 -7.53 -20.40
C VAL A 321 -8.19 -7.20 -19.35
N VAL A 322 -8.62 -6.85 -18.17
CA VAL A 322 -7.71 -6.70 -17.02
C VAL A 322 -7.49 -8.11 -16.47
N GLU A 323 -6.41 -8.77 -16.87
CA GLU A 323 -5.88 -9.89 -16.10
C GLU A 323 -5.41 -9.37 -14.74
N CYS A 324 -6.28 -9.47 -13.74
CA CYS A 324 -5.92 -9.23 -12.36
C CYS A 324 -5.16 -10.45 -11.86
N THR A 325 -3.84 -10.39 -11.90
CA THR A 325 -2.96 -11.44 -11.34
C THR A 325 -2.98 -11.48 -9.80
N GLN A 326 -3.75 -10.61 -9.17
CA GLN A 326 -4.01 -10.67 -7.74
C GLN A 326 -5.06 -11.74 -7.46
N ASN A 327 -4.65 -12.86 -6.87
CA ASN A 327 -5.52 -13.90 -6.30
C ASN A 327 -6.30 -13.44 -5.04
N ILE A 328 -6.59 -12.15 -4.96
CA ILE A 328 -7.55 -11.61 -3.99
C ILE A 328 -8.87 -11.56 -4.75
N PRO A 329 -9.98 -12.11 -4.22
CA PRO A 329 -11.28 -11.98 -4.84
C PRO A 329 -11.69 -10.50 -4.81
N CYS A 330 -11.23 -9.78 -5.83
CA CYS A 330 -11.53 -8.39 -6.04
C CYS A 330 -12.57 -8.34 -7.17
N ASN A 331 -13.84 -8.51 -6.84
CA ASN A 331 -14.97 -8.33 -7.79
C ASN A 331 -15.29 -6.86 -8.15
N PRO A 332 -14.56 -5.82 -7.64
CA PRO A 332 -14.93 -4.42 -7.90
C PRO A 332 -14.94 -4.05 -9.38
N CYS A 333 -14.12 -4.72 -10.22
CA CYS A 333 -14.06 -4.36 -11.64
C CYS A 333 -15.32 -4.77 -12.41
N GLN A 334 -15.99 -5.85 -12.01
CA GLN A 334 -17.26 -6.30 -12.63
C GLN A 334 -18.44 -5.42 -12.24
N ASP A 335 -18.44 -4.91 -11.00
CA ASP A 335 -19.56 -4.14 -10.46
C ASP A 335 -19.55 -2.67 -10.94
N VAL A 336 -18.38 -2.14 -11.29
CA VAL A 336 -18.23 -0.74 -11.76
C VAL A 336 -18.25 -0.62 -13.28
N CYS A 337 -18.12 -1.71 -14.04
CA CYS A 337 -18.24 -1.68 -15.49
C CYS A 337 -19.71 -1.59 -15.90
N PRO A 338 -20.20 -0.47 -16.50
CA PRO A 338 -21.62 -0.33 -16.88
C PRO A 338 -22.07 -1.37 -17.89
N LYS A 339 -21.14 -2.07 -18.54
CA LYS A 339 -21.40 -3.11 -19.54
C LYS A 339 -21.02 -4.51 -19.08
N ARG A 340 -20.57 -4.70 -17.84
CA ARG A 340 -20.08 -5.99 -17.30
C ARG A 340 -19.09 -6.70 -18.22
N CYS A 341 -18.13 -5.94 -18.76
CA CYS A 341 -17.17 -6.41 -19.77
C CYS A 341 -15.81 -6.80 -19.17
N ILE A 342 -15.73 -7.08 -17.87
CA ILE A 342 -14.52 -7.54 -17.19
C ILE A 342 -14.87 -8.83 -16.46
#